data_86c7607098b49c0c92ed249eaa554d87
#
_entry.id   86c7607098b49c0c92ed249eaa554d87
#
_cell.length_a   1.000
_cell.length_b   1.000
_cell.length_c   1.000
_cell.angle_alpha   90.00
_cell.angle_beta   90.00
_cell.angle_gamma   90.00
#
_symmetry.space_group_name_H-M   'P 1'
#
loop_
_entity.id
_entity.type
_entity.pdbx_description
1 polymer ?
#
loop_
_entity_poly.entity_id
_entity_poly.type
_entity_poly.pdbx_seq_one_letter_code
_entity_poly.pdbx_strand_id
1 'polypeptide(L)'
;NAQVKDLNNELNPYIGTYKANFEGNEITLFITKEENKLEKRVSKQFYRDALVVKYIVKNVSGLILQSNQNSSSNQLYSIGTRPTENSVVLYYYGTNCGVGWGKVTIKKLSTTQISWDYSPNSTSLRDDCPSTADKTVYLPETDNLIFTKQ
;
A
#
# COMPACT_ATOMS: atom_id res chain seq x y z
N ASN A 1 2.98 16.99 -7.11
CA ASN A 1 4.43 16.93 -6.94
C ASN A 1 4.81 15.85 -5.97
N ALA A 2 5.89 15.16 -6.25
CA ALA A 2 6.43 14.18 -5.33
C ALA A 2 6.87 14.88 -4.05
N GLN A 3 6.46 14.34 -2.91
CA GLN A 3 6.89 14.82 -1.62
C GLN A 3 8.36 14.44 -1.42
N VAL A 4 9.21 15.41 -1.12
CA VAL A 4 10.64 15.13 -0.91
C VAL A 4 10.91 14.90 0.57
N LYS A 5 10.57 15.86 1.43
CA LYS A 5 10.74 15.75 2.89
C LYS A 5 9.43 16.11 3.58
N ASP A 6 9.11 15.37 4.63
CA ASP A 6 7.87 15.59 5.39
C ASP A 6 8.11 16.59 6.53
N LEU A 7 8.34 17.83 6.14
CA LEU A 7 8.68 18.89 7.10
C LEU A 7 7.55 19.22 8.07
N ASN A 8 6.30 18.98 7.66
CA ASN A 8 5.11 19.28 8.48
C ASN A 8 4.54 18.05 9.16
N ASN A 9 5.26 16.93 9.12
CA ASN A 9 4.82 15.66 9.70
C ASN A 9 3.45 15.21 9.19
N GLU A 10 3.16 15.44 7.93
CA GLU A 10 1.87 15.10 7.32
C GLU A 10 1.66 13.59 7.23
N LEU A 11 2.73 12.81 7.19
CA LEU A 11 2.67 11.35 7.12
C LEU A 11 2.45 10.70 8.49
N ASN A 12 2.85 11.37 9.58
CA ASN A 12 2.83 10.79 10.91
C ASN A 12 1.44 10.29 11.37
N PRO A 13 0.32 10.98 11.07
CA PRO A 13 -0.99 10.52 11.51
C PRO A 13 -1.40 9.15 10.98
N TYR A 14 -0.78 8.68 9.91
CA TYR A 14 -1.12 7.40 9.30
C TYR A 14 -0.36 6.21 9.88
N ILE A 15 0.70 6.46 10.63
CA ILE A 15 1.55 5.39 11.17
C ILE A 15 0.75 4.54 12.16
N GLY A 16 0.84 3.22 12.01
CA GLY A 16 0.17 2.29 12.90
C GLY A 16 -0.13 0.97 12.23
N THR A 17 -0.74 0.09 12.98
CA THR A 17 -1.23 -1.20 12.51
C THR A 17 -2.75 -1.14 12.42
N TYR A 18 -3.29 -1.55 11.29
CA TYR A 18 -4.73 -1.46 11.00
C TYR A 18 -5.23 -2.79 10.48
N LYS A 19 -6.50 -3.10 10.75
CA LYS A 19 -7.13 -4.32 10.26
C LYS A 19 -8.50 -4.05 9.65
N ALA A 20 -8.84 -4.86 8.66
CA ALA A 20 -10.17 -4.94 8.07
C ALA A 20 -10.46 -6.37 7.63
N ASN A 21 -11.74 -6.70 7.54
CA ASN A 21 -12.18 -7.96 6.94
C ASN A 21 -12.77 -7.66 5.57
N PHE A 22 -12.43 -8.48 4.60
CA PHE A 22 -12.92 -8.33 3.25
C PHE A 22 -13.06 -9.71 2.59
N GLU A 23 -14.27 -10.04 2.17
CA GLU A 23 -14.57 -11.30 1.48
C GLU A 23 -14.05 -12.53 2.22
N GLY A 24 -14.23 -12.55 3.55
CA GLY A 24 -13.82 -13.66 4.39
C GLY A 24 -12.34 -13.65 4.79
N ASN A 25 -11.56 -12.72 4.27
CA ASN A 25 -10.15 -12.60 4.62
C ASN A 25 -9.92 -11.48 5.62
N GLU A 26 -8.91 -11.63 6.46
CA GLU A 26 -8.45 -10.56 7.35
C GLU A 26 -7.21 -9.92 6.71
N ILE A 27 -7.25 -8.61 6.52
CA ILE A 27 -6.13 -7.85 6.00
C ILE A 27 -5.55 -7.00 7.14
N THR A 28 -4.26 -7.14 7.37
CA THR A 28 -3.53 -6.32 8.32
C THR A 28 -2.55 -5.44 7.57
N LEU A 29 -2.59 -4.14 7.85
CA LEU A 29 -1.64 -3.17 7.28
C LEU A 29 -0.70 -2.71 8.39
N PHE A 30 0.59 -2.69 8.09
CA PHE A 30 1.62 -2.15 8.98
C PHE A 30 2.17 -0.91 8.28
N ILE A 31 1.74 0.27 8.73
CA ILE A 31 2.13 1.53 8.11
C ILE A 31 3.25 2.16 8.92
N THR A 32 4.39 2.35 8.28
CA THR A 32 5.57 2.98 8.88
C THR A 32 6.03 4.13 8.01
N LYS A 33 6.88 4.99 8.57
CA LYS A 33 7.50 6.08 7.82
C LYS A 33 8.96 5.75 7.61
N GLU A 34 9.39 5.77 6.36
CA GLU A 34 10.79 5.65 6.00
C GLU A 34 11.32 7.05 5.69
N GLU A 35 12.26 7.51 6.50
CA GLU A 35 12.91 8.80 6.27
C GLU A 35 14.11 8.60 5.36
N ASN A 36 14.34 9.58 4.48
CA ASN A 36 15.47 9.56 3.57
C ASN A 36 15.52 8.33 2.67
N LYS A 37 14.35 7.94 2.15
CA LYS A 37 14.26 6.86 1.16
C LYS A 37 14.89 7.35 -0.14
N LEU A 38 15.84 6.58 -0.67
CA LEU A 38 16.49 6.93 -1.92
C LEU A 38 15.56 6.64 -3.09
N GLU A 39 15.27 7.67 -3.88
CA GLU A 39 14.56 7.54 -5.14
C GLU A 39 15.54 7.64 -6.29
N LYS A 40 15.53 6.64 -7.16
CA LYS A 40 16.35 6.64 -8.38
C LYS A 40 15.44 6.76 -9.57
N ARG A 41 15.65 7.81 -10.34
CA ARG A 41 14.95 8.03 -11.61
C ARG A 41 15.97 8.13 -12.73
N VAL A 42 15.49 8.01 -13.96
CA VAL A 42 16.36 7.99 -15.14
C VAL A 42 17.33 9.16 -15.16
N SER A 43 16.88 10.34 -14.78
CA SER A 43 17.67 11.58 -14.88
C SER A 43 18.21 12.09 -13.57
N LYS A 44 17.79 11.51 -12.41
CA LYS A 44 18.23 12.03 -11.11
C LYS A 44 18.01 11.04 -9.98
N GLN A 45 18.72 11.29 -8.89
CA GLN A 45 18.53 10.60 -7.61
C GLN A 45 18.25 11.65 -6.56
N PHE A 46 17.37 11.32 -5.61
CA PHE A 46 17.09 12.19 -4.48
C PHE A 46 16.55 11.36 -3.31
N TYR A 47 16.56 11.96 -2.13
CA TYR A 47 16.01 11.34 -0.93
C TYR A 47 14.66 11.95 -0.61
N ARG A 48 13.72 11.13 -0.17
CA ARG A 48 12.41 11.59 0.25
C ARG A 48 11.92 10.80 1.45
N ASP A 49 10.95 11.37 2.17
CA ASP A 49 10.24 10.66 3.21
C ASP A 49 8.99 10.02 2.61
N ALA A 50 8.67 8.81 3.04
CA ALA A 50 7.54 8.07 2.49
C ALA A 50 6.89 7.21 3.56
N LEU A 51 5.58 6.99 3.42
CA LEU A 51 4.93 5.90 4.12
C LEU A 51 5.25 4.61 3.36
N VAL A 52 5.60 3.59 4.12
CA VAL A 52 5.78 2.24 3.61
C VAL A 52 4.71 1.38 4.24
N VAL A 53 3.96 0.66 3.41
CA VAL A 53 2.88 -0.20 3.89
C VAL A 53 3.27 -1.65 3.66
N LYS A 54 3.40 -2.39 4.75
CA LYS A 54 3.54 -3.84 4.71
C LYS A 54 2.18 -4.42 5.03
N TYR A 55 1.87 -5.60 4.49
CA TYR A 55 0.57 -6.20 4.72
C TYR A 55 0.63 -7.71 4.81
N ILE A 56 -0.39 -8.26 5.46
CA ILE A 56 -0.65 -9.71 5.51
C ILE A 56 -2.13 -9.91 5.19
N VAL A 57 -2.43 -10.84 4.29
CA VAL A 57 -3.79 -11.31 4.03
C VAL A 57 -3.91 -12.74 4.54
N LYS A 58 -4.84 -12.97 5.46
CA LYS A 58 -5.12 -14.31 6.01
C LYS A 58 -6.55 -14.71 5.69
N ASN A 59 -6.76 -16.02 5.44
CA ASN A 59 -8.11 -16.53 5.29
C ASN A 59 -8.73 -16.83 6.67
N VAL A 60 -9.98 -17.34 6.68
CA VAL A 60 -10.72 -17.60 7.90
C VAL A 60 -10.04 -18.64 8.82
N SER A 61 -9.23 -19.53 8.26
CA SER A 61 -8.50 -20.51 9.06
C SER A 61 -7.14 -20.04 9.54
N GLY A 62 -6.78 -18.77 9.24
CA GLY A 62 -5.51 -18.20 9.66
C GLY A 62 -4.34 -18.48 8.72
N LEU A 63 -4.60 -19.08 7.55
CA LEU A 63 -3.56 -19.30 6.56
C LEU A 63 -3.21 -18.00 5.88
N ILE A 64 -1.92 -17.70 5.79
CA ILE A 64 -1.43 -16.52 5.08
C ILE A 64 -1.54 -16.77 3.57
N LEU A 65 -2.36 -15.97 2.89
CA LEU A 65 -2.55 -16.05 1.45
C LEU A 65 -1.51 -15.20 0.71
N GLN A 66 -1.16 -14.05 1.27
CA GLN A 66 -0.15 -13.17 0.71
C GLN A 66 0.41 -12.26 1.79
N SER A 67 1.70 -11.93 1.68
CA SER A 67 2.36 -11.00 2.57
C SER A 67 3.53 -10.36 1.84
N ASN A 68 3.76 -9.08 2.09
CA ASN A 68 4.96 -8.40 1.60
C ASN A 68 5.92 -8.02 2.72
N GLN A 69 5.75 -8.57 3.93
CA GLN A 69 6.57 -8.19 5.08
C GLN A 69 8.06 -8.47 4.90
N ASN A 70 8.39 -9.59 4.27
CA ASN A 70 9.77 -10.01 4.08
C ASN A 70 10.17 -10.07 2.60
N SER A 71 9.48 -9.29 1.77
CA SER A 71 9.68 -9.32 0.32
C SER A 71 10.04 -7.94 -0.20
N SER A 72 10.89 -7.89 -1.21
CA SER A 72 11.14 -6.68 -1.98
C SER A 72 10.16 -6.52 -3.14
N SER A 73 9.30 -7.51 -3.38
CA SER A 73 8.21 -7.42 -4.35
C SER A 73 6.93 -6.98 -3.65
N ASN A 74 5.87 -6.76 -4.42
CA ASN A 74 4.55 -6.35 -3.91
C ASN A 74 4.63 -5.07 -3.05
N GLN A 75 5.48 -4.15 -3.45
CA GLN A 75 5.75 -2.94 -2.68
C GLN A 75 4.56 -1.98 -2.69
N LEU A 76 4.41 -1.22 -1.62
CA LEU A 76 3.33 -0.26 -1.44
C LEU A 76 3.90 0.94 -0.69
N TYR A 77 4.08 2.06 -1.39
CA TYR A 77 4.69 3.30 -0.87
C TYR A 77 3.83 4.50 -1.17
N SER A 78 3.91 5.53 -0.31
CA SER A 78 3.28 6.80 -0.62
C SER A 78 4.02 7.51 -1.75
N ILE A 79 3.24 8.21 -2.59
CA ILE A 79 3.75 9.03 -3.68
C ILE A 79 3.33 10.49 -3.54
N GLY A 80 2.41 10.79 -2.64
CA GLY A 80 1.99 12.17 -2.38
C GLY A 80 0.98 12.27 -1.28
N THR A 81 0.87 13.45 -0.70
CA THR A 81 -0.12 13.76 0.34
C THR A 81 -1.09 14.81 -0.18
N ARG A 82 -2.32 14.75 0.33
CA ARG A 82 -3.37 15.76 0.08
C ARG A 82 -3.90 16.23 1.43
N PRO A 83 -3.19 17.16 2.11
CA PRO A 83 -3.54 17.54 3.48
C PRO A 83 -4.94 18.11 3.63
N THR A 84 -5.42 18.86 2.63
CA THR A 84 -6.77 19.44 2.67
C THR A 84 -7.87 18.39 2.61
N GLU A 85 -7.55 17.19 2.13
CA GLU A 85 -8.48 16.07 2.02
C GLU A 85 -8.19 15.00 3.07
N ASN A 86 -7.21 15.20 3.95
CA ASN A 86 -6.75 14.23 4.92
C ASN A 86 -6.43 12.88 4.27
N SER A 87 -5.76 12.90 3.13
CA SER A 87 -5.47 11.68 2.38
C SER A 87 -4.04 11.60 1.92
N VAL A 88 -3.60 10.37 1.67
CA VAL A 88 -2.30 10.05 1.10
C VAL A 88 -2.52 9.10 -0.06
N VAL A 89 -1.85 9.35 -1.16
CA VAL A 89 -1.87 8.47 -2.32
C VAL A 89 -0.66 7.55 -2.25
N LEU A 90 -0.92 6.25 -2.36
CA LEU A 90 0.10 5.21 -2.39
C LEU A 90 0.16 4.62 -3.79
N TYR A 91 1.30 4.06 -4.14
CA TYR A 91 1.46 3.27 -5.35
C TYR A 91 1.70 1.82 -4.96
N TYR A 92 0.87 0.91 -5.51
CA TYR A 92 1.04 -0.52 -5.34
C TYR A 92 1.69 -1.10 -6.58
N TYR A 93 2.74 -1.88 -6.38
CA TYR A 93 3.50 -2.48 -7.48
C TYR A 93 2.84 -3.76 -8.02
N GLY A 94 1.73 -4.16 -7.40
CA GLY A 94 0.99 -5.35 -7.82
C GLY A 94 1.40 -6.60 -7.09
N THR A 95 0.64 -7.65 -7.32
CA THR A 95 0.93 -9.00 -6.87
C THR A 95 2.00 -9.62 -7.78
N ASN A 96 2.09 -10.93 -7.85
CA ASN A 96 3.08 -11.58 -8.70
C ASN A 96 2.93 -11.12 -10.16
N CYS A 97 4.05 -10.93 -10.82
CA CYS A 97 4.11 -10.44 -12.21
C CYS A 97 3.51 -9.05 -12.43
N GLY A 98 3.35 -8.28 -11.35
CA GLY A 98 2.81 -6.93 -11.44
C GLY A 98 1.30 -6.86 -11.64
N VAL A 99 0.59 -7.98 -11.50
CA VAL A 99 -0.87 -7.99 -11.65
C VAL A 99 -1.50 -7.17 -10.53
N GLY A 100 -2.41 -6.27 -10.88
CA GLY A 100 -3.10 -5.43 -9.90
C GLY A 100 -2.37 -4.16 -9.51
N TRP A 101 -1.30 -3.80 -10.22
CA TRP A 101 -0.59 -2.56 -9.94
C TRP A 101 -1.52 -1.35 -10.07
N GLY A 102 -1.27 -0.31 -9.29
CA GLY A 102 -2.09 0.89 -9.37
C GLY A 102 -2.01 1.75 -8.13
N LYS A 103 -2.93 2.69 -8.03
CA LYS A 103 -2.99 3.63 -6.93
C LYS A 103 -3.91 3.16 -5.84
N VAL A 104 -3.49 3.43 -4.60
CA VAL A 104 -4.31 3.24 -3.41
C VAL A 104 -4.38 4.60 -2.72
N THR A 105 -5.59 5.03 -2.37
CA THR A 105 -5.77 6.25 -1.59
C THR A 105 -6.24 5.86 -0.20
N ILE A 106 -5.52 6.29 0.83
CA ILE A 106 -5.96 6.14 2.20
C ILE A 106 -6.33 7.51 2.74
N LYS A 107 -7.45 7.57 3.46
CA LYS A 107 -7.97 8.80 4.02
C LYS A 107 -8.12 8.65 5.52
N LYS A 108 -7.65 9.62 6.26
CA LYS A 108 -7.76 9.62 7.72
C LYS A 108 -9.18 10.05 8.10
N LEU A 109 -9.93 9.15 8.72
CA LEU A 109 -11.30 9.41 9.16
C LEU A 109 -11.36 9.84 10.61
N SER A 110 -10.50 9.27 11.45
CA SER A 110 -10.40 9.58 12.87
C SER A 110 -9.01 9.17 13.36
N THR A 111 -8.77 9.27 14.66
CA THR A 111 -7.49 8.82 15.23
C THR A 111 -7.30 7.31 15.11
N THR A 112 -8.37 6.55 14.89
CA THR A 112 -8.34 5.08 14.87
C THR A 112 -8.78 4.46 13.55
N GLN A 113 -9.24 5.23 12.58
CA GLN A 113 -9.79 4.67 11.35
C GLN A 113 -9.23 5.37 10.12
N ILE A 114 -8.98 4.58 9.10
CA ILE A 114 -8.66 5.06 7.75
C ILE A 114 -9.60 4.38 6.76
N SER A 115 -9.90 5.06 5.66
CA SER A 115 -10.57 4.43 4.53
C SER A 115 -9.55 4.02 3.48
N TRP A 116 -9.89 3.00 2.72
CA TRP A 116 -9.02 2.39 1.72
C TRP A 116 -9.74 2.35 0.38
N ASP A 117 -9.18 3.04 -0.61
CA ASP A 117 -9.67 3.05 -1.98
C ASP A 117 -8.58 2.50 -2.88
N TYR A 118 -8.86 1.42 -3.57
CA TYR A 118 -7.90 0.80 -4.45
C TYR A 118 -8.57 0.42 -5.77
N SER A 119 -8.02 0.92 -6.86
CA SER A 119 -8.45 0.61 -8.23
C SER A 119 -7.25 0.12 -9.01
N PRO A 120 -7.13 -1.19 -9.21
CA PRO A 120 -6.03 -1.73 -10.02
C PRO A 120 -6.17 -1.32 -11.48
N ASN A 121 -5.04 -1.13 -12.12
CA ASN A 121 -5.00 -0.86 -13.54
C ASN A 121 -5.10 -2.15 -14.33
N SER A 122 -5.41 -2.04 -15.62
CA SER A 122 -5.33 -3.17 -16.55
C SER A 122 -3.91 -3.72 -16.53
N THR A 123 -3.79 -5.02 -16.43
CA THR A 123 -2.49 -5.65 -16.32
C THR A 123 -2.04 -6.24 -17.63
N SER A 124 -0.80 -5.95 -18.01
CA SER A 124 -0.10 -6.77 -18.96
C SER A 124 0.90 -7.61 -18.17
N LEU A 125 0.88 -8.90 -18.37
CA LEU A 125 1.80 -9.81 -17.71
C LEU A 125 3.20 -9.63 -18.31
N ARG A 126 4.22 -9.75 -17.47
CA ARG A 126 5.60 -9.78 -17.96
C ARG A 126 5.81 -11.10 -18.71
N ASP A 127 6.67 -11.05 -19.73
CA ASP A 127 6.99 -12.23 -20.54
C ASP A 127 7.60 -13.35 -19.72
N ASP A 128 8.31 -13.00 -18.65
CA ASP A 128 8.97 -13.96 -17.76
C ASP A 128 8.08 -14.47 -16.63
N CYS A 129 6.77 -14.18 -16.67
CA CYS A 129 5.86 -14.59 -15.63
C CYS A 129 5.62 -16.11 -15.68
N PRO A 130 5.99 -16.85 -14.61
CA PRO A 130 5.75 -18.30 -14.59
C PRO A 130 4.25 -18.62 -14.61
N SER A 131 3.88 -19.67 -15.31
CA SER A 131 2.48 -20.12 -15.33
C SER A 131 1.99 -20.60 -13.95
N THR A 132 2.93 -20.94 -13.06
CA THR A 132 2.63 -21.41 -11.70
C THR A 132 2.49 -20.26 -10.69
N ALA A 133 2.78 -19.01 -11.09
CA ALA A 133 2.66 -17.87 -10.18
C ALA A 133 1.20 -17.62 -9.81
N ASP A 134 0.98 -17.34 -8.52
CA ASP A 134 -0.33 -16.92 -8.04
C ASP A 134 -0.53 -15.44 -8.39
N LYS A 135 -1.43 -15.18 -9.34
CA LYS A 135 -1.72 -13.84 -9.86
C LYS A 135 -2.98 -13.25 -9.23
N THR A 136 -3.45 -13.85 -8.14
CA THR A 136 -4.62 -13.34 -7.43
C THR A 136 -4.31 -12.01 -6.78
N VAL A 137 -5.21 -11.04 -6.92
CA VAL A 137 -5.12 -9.75 -6.24
C VAL A 137 -5.84 -9.89 -4.92
N TYR A 138 -5.09 -9.96 -3.83
CA TYR A 138 -5.66 -10.17 -2.49
C TYR A 138 -6.01 -8.86 -1.78
N LEU A 139 -5.38 -7.76 -2.14
CA LEU A 139 -5.72 -6.48 -1.54
C LEU A 139 -7.11 -6.03 -1.99
N PRO A 140 -7.92 -5.45 -1.07
CA PRO A 140 -9.31 -5.12 -1.39
C PRO A 140 -9.45 -4.06 -2.48
N GLU A 141 -10.14 -4.41 -3.56
CA GLU A 141 -10.54 -3.47 -4.60
C GLU A 141 -11.87 -2.86 -4.16
N THR A 142 -11.79 -1.76 -3.44
CA THR A 142 -12.94 -1.10 -2.83
C THR A 142 -12.85 0.41 -2.91
N ASP A 143 -13.99 1.06 -2.61
CA ASP A 143 -14.11 2.50 -2.51
C ASP A 143 -14.49 2.88 -1.09
N ASN A 144 -13.78 2.82 -0.08
CA ASN A 144 -14.09 3.21 1.30
C ASN A 144 -14.17 2.04 2.26
N LEU A 145 -13.37 1.01 2.05
CA LEU A 145 -13.26 -0.02 3.08
C LEU A 145 -12.60 0.60 4.33
N ILE A 146 -13.22 0.42 5.47
CA ILE A 146 -12.71 0.97 6.73
C ILE A 146 -11.72 0.00 7.36
N PHE A 147 -10.52 0.49 7.63
CA PHE A 147 -9.52 -0.22 8.44
C PHE A 147 -9.47 0.44 9.80
N THR A 148 -9.44 -0.37 10.84
CA THR A 148 -9.41 0.10 12.23
C THR A 148 -8.05 -0.16 12.85
N LYS A 149 -7.52 0.86 13.53
CA LYS A 149 -6.22 0.80 14.20
C LYS A 149 -6.27 -0.15 15.40
N GLN A 150 -5.22 -0.93 15.51
CA GLN A 150 -5.09 -1.92 16.57
C GLN A 150 -4.32 -1.38 17.78
#